data_af5907e469c6a683e1bb1c93cb55b03a
#
_entry.id   af5907e469c6a683e1bb1c93cb55b03a
#
_cell.length_a   1.000
_cell.length_b   1.000
_cell.length_c   1.000
_cell.angle_alpha   90.00
_cell.angle_beta   90.00
_cell.angle_gamma   90.00
#
_symmetry.space_group_name_H-M   'P 1'
#
loop_
_entity.id
_entity.type
_entity.pdbx_description
1 polymer ?
#
loop_
_entity_poly.entity_id
_entity_poly.type
_entity_poly.pdbx_seq_one_letter_code
_entity_poly.pdbx_strand_id
1 'polypeptide(L)'
;MKKRYSDRSLVVSFVFVAAASLSSPVSAVEFTGTGFLTIAAGRILGGNVKGTNSTGYNCPCEISDYSQAAIYESGGIKFGPDSKIGYQGQATINESLSFTAQAVSRGAQNGKTDLEWAYGSYTITPETTLQFGRKRLPLFYYSETQDVGFSFPWVHLPPQTYGWEAVNYNGLNLLHKGHLGSWATTLNTFVGSELRRNDPYQYIYSGKKYRIDTEWSDIIGAEYLLSHDWIEGRVMYMQSKTRNNDIDSGNGWGPKKRQQLWGASLMLSPDDWVISAETLLTRRKAYGGDFAASFSIGRHFDRWMPMVTVAKYRQNVNINESDPVLKERHTDVSFVLRYDLTSSSDIKVQLDNWRDQSNPWFSSNYGYSKLLTISYDMVF
;
A
#
# COMPACT_ATOMS: atom_id res chain seq x y z
N MET A 1 -44.41 -13.92 -13.04
CA MET A 1 -43.47 -13.78 -14.16
C MET A 1 -42.05 -13.69 -13.59
N LYS A 2 -41.28 -14.79 -13.65
CA LYS A 2 -39.91 -14.87 -13.17
C LYS A 2 -38.97 -14.49 -14.30
N LYS A 3 -38.25 -13.35 -14.21
CA LYS A 3 -37.13 -13.04 -15.11
C LYS A 3 -35.85 -13.70 -14.58
N ARG A 4 -35.34 -14.65 -15.36
CA ARG A 4 -34.00 -15.23 -15.19
C ARG A 4 -32.96 -14.20 -15.62
N TYR A 5 -32.07 -13.83 -14.73
CA TYR A 5 -30.84 -13.15 -15.10
C TYR A 5 -29.82 -14.20 -15.57
N SER A 6 -29.36 -14.01 -16.78
CA SER A 6 -28.32 -14.82 -17.42
C SER A 6 -26.95 -14.31 -16.97
N ASP A 7 -26.22 -15.13 -16.21
CA ASP A 7 -24.79 -14.95 -15.94
C ASP A 7 -24.03 -15.03 -17.27
N ARG A 8 -23.46 -13.90 -17.68
CA ARG A 8 -22.42 -13.88 -18.73
C ARG A 8 -21.07 -13.85 -18.05
N SER A 9 -20.49 -15.03 -17.84
CA SER A 9 -19.06 -15.20 -17.58
C SER A 9 -18.27 -14.69 -18.77
N LEU A 10 -17.51 -13.61 -18.58
CA LEU A 10 -16.54 -13.14 -19.56
C LEU A 10 -15.34 -14.11 -19.59
N VAL A 11 -15.34 -15.00 -20.54
CA VAL A 11 -14.18 -15.79 -20.91
C VAL A 11 -13.22 -14.87 -21.67
N VAL A 12 -12.12 -14.46 -21.02
CA VAL A 12 -11.02 -13.77 -21.70
C VAL A 12 -10.26 -14.79 -22.51
N SER A 13 -10.57 -14.88 -23.80
CA SER A 13 -9.82 -15.67 -24.76
C SER A 13 -8.52 -14.98 -25.09
N PHE A 14 -7.39 -15.53 -24.66
CA PHE A 14 -6.07 -15.15 -25.17
C PHE A 14 -5.96 -15.58 -26.63
N VAL A 15 -6.01 -14.64 -27.55
CA VAL A 15 -5.71 -14.86 -28.96
C VAL A 15 -4.20 -14.92 -29.10
N PHE A 16 -3.65 -16.13 -29.30
CA PHE A 16 -2.29 -16.30 -29.80
C PHE A 16 -2.27 -15.96 -31.29
N VAL A 17 -1.70 -14.82 -31.64
CA VAL A 17 -1.35 -14.50 -33.03
C VAL A 17 -0.04 -15.21 -33.33
N ALA A 18 -0.12 -16.28 -34.09
CA ALA A 18 1.05 -16.93 -34.70
C ALA A 18 1.58 -16.03 -35.81
N ALA A 19 2.67 -15.28 -35.58
CA ALA A 19 3.42 -14.61 -36.61
C ALA A 19 4.50 -15.55 -37.17
N ALA A 20 4.51 -15.71 -38.47
CA ALA A 20 5.38 -16.58 -39.24
C ALA A 20 6.87 -16.18 -39.12
N SER A 21 7.68 -17.18 -38.99
CA SER A 21 9.12 -17.35 -39.23
C SER A 21 9.90 -16.23 -39.95
N LEU A 22 10.68 -15.50 -39.17
CA LEU A 22 12.01 -15.04 -39.52
C LEU A 22 12.97 -15.74 -38.57
N SER A 23 13.88 -16.54 -39.08
CA SER A 23 14.88 -17.33 -38.35
C SER A 23 15.98 -16.40 -37.79
N SER A 24 15.66 -15.72 -36.68
CA SER A 24 16.63 -15.23 -35.73
C SER A 24 16.86 -16.31 -34.68
N PRO A 25 18.05 -16.45 -34.06
CA PRO A 25 18.23 -17.40 -32.97
C PRO A 25 17.17 -17.11 -31.92
N VAL A 26 16.27 -18.05 -31.68
CA VAL A 26 15.26 -17.97 -30.63
C VAL A 26 16.02 -17.99 -29.32
N SER A 27 16.27 -16.79 -28.76
CA SER A 27 16.70 -16.68 -27.37
C SER A 27 15.61 -17.32 -26.52
N ALA A 28 15.94 -18.34 -25.78
CA ALA A 28 14.97 -19.00 -24.90
C ALA A 28 14.43 -17.95 -23.91
N VAL A 29 13.10 -17.83 -23.79
CA VAL A 29 12.48 -16.98 -22.79
C VAL A 29 12.89 -17.50 -21.40
N GLU A 30 13.54 -16.65 -20.62
CA GLU A 30 13.93 -16.96 -19.27
C GLU A 30 12.80 -16.61 -18.30
N PHE A 31 12.42 -17.57 -17.46
CA PHE A 31 11.42 -17.35 -16.42
C PHE A 31 12.07 -17.42 -15.04
N THR A 32 11.84 -16.38 -14.25
CA THR A 32 12.21 -16.35 -12.84
C THR A 32 10.97 -16.09 -11.99
N GLY A 33 10.98 -16.52 -10.74
CA GLY A 33 9.85 -16.29 -9.86
C GLY A 33 10.25 -16.32 -8.40
N THR A 34 9.48 -15.62 -7.57
CA THR A 34 9.67 -15.52 -6.14
C THR A 34 8.32 -15.53 -5.47
N GLY A 35 8.14 -16.43 -4.51
CA GLY A 35 6.97 -16.45 -3.63
C GLY A 35 7.24 -15.74 -2.32
N PHE A 36 6.20 -15.27 -1.67
CA PHE A 36 6.27 -14.74 -0.32
C PHE A 36 5.02 -15.11 0.48
N LEU A 37 5.20 -15.24 1.79
CA LEU A 37 4.16 -15.64 2.72
C LEU A 37 4.32 -14.83 4.01
N THR A 38 3.20 -14.31 4.52
CA THR A 38 3.05 -13.81 5.88
C THR A 38 1.91 -14.57 6.56
N ILE A 39 2.19 -15.25 7.65
CA ILE A 39 1.17 -15.80 8.55
C ILE A 39 1.20 -14.96 9.81
N ALA A 40 0.10 -14.26 10.08
CA ALA A 40 0.01 -13.36 11.22
C ALA A 40 -1.17 -13.70 12.13
N ALA A 41 -1.01 -13.44 13.42
CA ALA A 41 -2.04 -13.56 14.43
C ALA A 41 -2.00 -12.34 15.33
N GLY A 42 -3.15 -11.71 15.59
CA GLY A 42 -3.22 -10.54 16.44
C GLY A 42 -4.43 -10.56 17.37
N ARG A 43 -4.31 -9.85 18.49
CA ARG A 43 -5.36 -9.72 19.51
C ARG A 43 -5.35 -8.31 20.10
N ILE A 44 -6.53 -7.72 20.18
CA ILE A 44 -6.75 -6.51 20.98
C ILE A 44 -6.63 -6.88 22.47
N LEU A 45 -5.65 -6.30 23.14
CA LEU A 45 -5.38 -6.51 24.57
C LEU A 45 -6.26 -5.62 25.46
N GLY A 46 -6.73 -4.48 24.92
CA GLY A 46 -7.56 -3.52 25.64
C GLY A 46 -7.75 -2.24 24.84
N GLY A 47 -8.55 -1.36 25.39
CA GLY A 47 -8.87 -0.08 24.79
C GLY A 47 -10.25 0.40 25.18
N ASN A 48 -10.70 1.51 24.61
CA ASN A 48 -12.06 2.00 24.75
C ASN A 48 -12.53 2.70 23.47
N VAL A 49 -13.81 2.61 23.21
CA VAL A 49 -14.48 3.34 22.13
C VAL A 49 -14.87 4.72 22.63
N LYS A 50 -14.45 5.77 21.93
CA LYS A 50 -14.90 7.14 22.18
C LYS A 50 -15.63 7.63 20.93
N GLY A 51 -16.94 7.71 21.02
CA GLY A 51 -17.78 8.21 19.93
C GLY A 51 -18.71 7.13 19.36
N THR A 52 -19.39 7.47 18.28
CA THR A 52 -20.30 6.56 17.59
C THR A 52 -19.55 5.82 16.48
N ASN A 53 -19.13 4.59 16.77
CA ASN A 53 -18.70 3.70 15.71
C ASN A 53 -19.94 3.17 14.95
N SER A 54 -20.31 3.80 13.84
CA SER A 54 -21.44 3.39 13.02
C SER A 54 -21.05 2.43 11.89
N THR A 55 -19.77 2.08 11.75
CA THR A 55 -19.27 1.21 10.68
C THR A 55 -19.54 -0.27 10.91
N GLY A 56 -19.92 -0.65 12.13
CA GLY A 56 -20.31 -2.02 12.49
C GLY A 56 -19.16 -2.95 12.86
N TYR A 57 -17.95 -2.42 13.04
CA TYR A 57 -16.83 -3.18 13.58
C TYR A 57 -16.94 -3.32 15.10
N ASN A 58 -16.48 -4.48 15.61
CA ASN A 58 -16.49 -4.76 17.04
C ASN A 58 -15.26 -4.15 17.72
N CYS A 59 -15.36 -2.91 18.16
CA CYS A 59 -14.28 -2.17 18.82
C CYS A 59 -14.34 -2.26 20.35
N PRO A 60 -13.20 -2.00 21.08
CA PRO A 60 -11.96 -1.42 20.59
C PRO A 60 -11.31 -2.28 19.51
N CYS A 61 -10.87 -1.66 18.47
CA CYS A 61 -10.31 -2.31 17.29
C CYS A 61 -9.18 -1.44 16.70
N GLU A 62 -8.37 -2.03 15.83
CA GLU A 62 -7.22 -1.37 15.24
C GLU A 62 -7.10 -1.71 13.77
N ILE A 63 -6.77 -0.71 12.95
CA ILE A 63 -6.59 -0.85 11.53
C ILE A 63 -5.11 -1.07 11.27
N SER A 64 -4.74 -2.23 10.73
CA SER A 64 -3.36 -2.54 10.32
C SER A 64 -3.06 -2.16 8.87
N ASP A 65 -4.09 -2.12 8.00
CA ASP A 65 -3.96 -1.65 6.62
C ASP A 65 -5.29 -1.02 6.14
N TYR A 66 -5.29 0.29 5.95
CA TYR A 66 -6.45 1.01 5.41
C TYR A 66 -6.78 0.60 3.97
N SER A 67 -5.77 0.39 3.14
CA SER A 67 -5.96 0.10 1.72
C SER A 67 -6.69 -1.22 1.48
N GLN A 68 -6.61 -2.14 2.44
CA GLN A 68 -7.22 -3.47 2.40
C GLN A 68 -8.34 -3.65 3.44
N ALA A 69 -8.66 -2.61 4.21
CA ALA A 69 -9.56 -2.69 5.37
C ALA A 69 -9.18 -3.84 6.32
N ALA A 70 -7.89 -4.00 6.56
CA ALA A 70 -7.40 -4.97 7.52
C ALA A 70 -7.60 -4.44 8.94
N ILE A 71 -8.50 -5.07 9.70
CA ILE A 71 -8.92 -4.61 11.02
C ILE A 71 -8.84 -5.75 12.02
N TYR A 72 -8.16 -5.51 13.13
CA TYR A 72 -8.21 -6.35 14.32
C TYR A 72 -9.34 -5.90 15.22
N GLU A 73 -10.40 -6.70 15.26
CA GLU A 73 -11.57 -6.47 16.10
C GLU A 73 -11.41 -7.17 17.47
N SER A 74 -12.09 -6.65 18.49
CA SER A 74 -12.23 -7.31 19.79
C SER A 74 -12.86 -8.70 19.67
N GLY A 75 -12.64 -9.56 20.68
CA GLY A 75 -13.29 -10.87 20.76
C GLY A 75 -12.42 -12.05 20.34
N GLY A 76 -11.11 -11.99 20.62
CA GLY A 76 -10.21 -13.13 20.46
C GLY A 76 -9.07 -12.88 19.47
N ILE A 77 -8.33 -13.94 19.16
CA ILE A 77 -7.22 -13.90 18.21
C ILE A 77 -7.78 -13.87 16.78
N LYS A 78 -7.23 -13.02 15.94
CA LYS A 78 -7.57 -12.89 14.51
C LYS A 78 -6.33 -13.20 13.67
N PHE A 79 -6.51 -14.03 12.64
CA PHE A 79 -5.43 -14.43 11.72
C PHE A 79 -5.52 -13.72 10.36
N GLY A 80 -6.71 -13.24 9.99
CA GLY A 80 -6.97 -12.67 8.66
C GLY A 80 -6.26 -11.35 8.35
N PRO A 81 -6.24 -10.35 9.26
CA PRO A 81 -5.90 -8.99 8.87
C PRO A 81 -4.56 -8.85 8.13
N ASP A 82 -3.46 -9.40 8.66
CA ASP A 82 -2.12 -9.25 8.07
C ASP A 82 -1.61 -10.50 7.34
N SER A 83 -2.36 -11.63 7.38
CA SER A 83 -1.95 -12.84 6.67
C SER A 83 -2.13 -12.70 5.16
N LYS A 84 -1.10 -13.05 4.39
CA LYS A 84 -1.09 -12.95 2.93
C LYS A 84 -0.09 -13.92 2.31
N ILE A 85 -0.37 -14.31 1.08
CA ILE A 85 0.53 -15.09 0.23
C ILE A 85 0.55 -14.47 -1.15
N GLY A 86 1.70 -14.38 -1.74
CA GLY A 86 1.84 -13.88 -3.10
C GLY A 86 2.95 -14.56 -3.88
N TYR A 87 2.89 -14.35 -5.17
CA TYR A 87 3.91 -14.85 -6.11
C TYR A 87 4.15 -13.80 -7.18
N GLN A 88 5.42 -13.54 -7.46
CA GLN A 88 5.88 -12.70 -8.55
C GLN A 88 6.63 -13.54 -9.57
N GLY A 89 6.23 -13.46 -10.83
CA GLY A 89 6.93 -14.06 -11.95
C GLY A 89 7.44 -12.99 -12.90
N GLN A 90 8.59 -13.24 -13.50
CA GLN A 90 9.17 -12.43 -14.55
C GLN A 90 9.54 -13.32 -15.75
N ALA A 91 9.15 -12.88 -16.94
CA ALA A 91 9.54 -13.45 -18.21
C ALA A 91 10.48 -12.50 -18.95
N THR A 92 11.73 -12.86 -19.13
CA THR A 92 12.71 -12.10 -19.91
C THR A 92 12.70 -12.62 -21.34
N ILE A 93 12.24 -11.78 -22.27
CA ILE A 93 12.11 -12.14 -23.68
C ILE A 93 13.44 -11.96 -24.41
N ASN A 94 14.15 -10.87 -24.10
CA ASN A 94 15.49 -10.56 -24.60
C ASN A 94 16.14 -9.51 -23.70
N GLU A 95 17.34 -9.04 -24.02
CA GLU A 95 18.12 -8.07 -23.25
C GLU A 95 17.38 -6.74 -22.99
N SER A 96 16.40 -6.41 -23.82
CA SER A 96 15.68 -5.12 -23.73
C SER A 96 14.25 -5.27 -23.21
N LEU A 97 13.62 -6.46 -23.30
CA LEU A 97 12.20 -6.63 -23.02
C LEU A 97 11.95 -7.71 -21.98
N SER A 98 11.25 -7.36 -20.91
CA SER A 98 10.76 -8.30 -19.92
C SER A 98 9.31 -7.97 -19.51
N PHE A 99 8.61 -8.95 -18.95
CA PHE A 99 7.28 -8.81 -18.35
C PHE A 99 7.30 -9.31 -16.92
N THR A 100 6.67 -8.56 -16.02
CA THR A 100 6.54 -8.91 -14.60
C THR A 100 5.07 -8.94 -14.21
N ALA A 101 4.67 -9.98 -13.47
CA ALA A 101 3.35 -10.07 -12.87
C ALA A 101 3.47 -10.52 -11.40
N GLN A 102 2.67 -9.91 -10.52
CA GLN A 102 2.57 -10.29 -9.11
C GLN A 102 1.10 -10.39 -8.71
N ALA A 103 0.74 -11.53 -8.13
CA ALA A 103 -0.58 -11.79 -7.56
C ALA A 103 -0.47 -11.97 -6.05
N VAL A 104 -1.40 -11.41 -5.29
CA VAL A 104 -1.42 -11.47 -3.82
C VAL A 104 -2.81 -11.84 -3.34
N SER A 105 -2.90 -12.89 -2.53
CA SER A 105 -4.12 -13.30 -1.81
C SER A 105 -4.01 -12.86 -0.36
N ARG A 106 -5.05 -12.18 0.16
CA ARG A 106 -5.03 -11.56 1.49
C ARG A 106 -6.16 -12.09 2.38
N GLY A 107 -5.80 -12.43 3.61
CA GLY A 107 -6.77 -12.84 4.63
C GLY A 107 -7.75 -11.71 4.99
N ALA A 108 -7.31 -10.44 4.99
CA ALA A 108 -8.18 -9.28 5.16
C ALA A 108 -9.34 -9.22 4.16
N GLN A 109 -9.15 -9.78 2.97
CA GLN A 109 -10.14 -9.86 1.89
C GLN A 109 -10.72 -11.28 1.72
N ASN A 110 -10.72 -12.08 2.80
CA ASN A 110 -11.23 -13.47 2.81
C ASN A 110 -10.57 -14.37 1.75
N GLY A 111 -9.28 -14.19 1.50
CA GLY A 111 -8.52 -14.97 0.53
C GLY A 111 -8.69 -14.50 -0.93
N LYS A 112 -9.35 -13.36 -1.17
CA LYS A 112 -9.40 -12.76 -2.50
C LYS A 112 -7.99 -12.50 -3.01
N THR A 113 -7.75 -12.87 -4.27
CA THR A 113 -6.49 -12.65 -4.96
C THR A 113 -6.61 -11.46 -5.89
N ASP A 114 -5.69 -10.50 -5.75
CA ASP A 114 -5.60 -9.33 -6.62
C ASP A 114 -4.28 -9.36 -7.40
N LEU A 115 -4.34 -8.90 -8.65
CA LEU A 115 -3.16 -8.70 -9.49
C LEU A 115 -2.57 -7.32 -9.15
N GLU A 116 -1.49 -7.33 -8.38
CA GLU A 116 -0.87 -6.11 -7.89
C GLU A 116 0.05 -5.47 -8.93
N TRP A 117 0.83 -6.31 -9.64
CA TRP A 117 1.69 -5.89 -10.72
C TRP A 117 1.37 -6.69 -11.98
N ALA A 118 1.39 -6.02 -13.10
CA ALA A 118 1.33 -6.61 -14.43
C ALA A 118 1.86 -5.59 -15.44
N TYR A 119 3.17 -5.58 -15.68
CA TYR A 119 3.80 -4.59 -16.53
C TYR A 119 4.91 -5.18 -17.42
N GLY A 120 5.09 -4.55 -18.58
CA GLY A 120 6.26 -4.74 -19.42
C GLY A 120 7.33 -3.70 -19.12
N SER A 121 8.61 -4.09 -19.25
CA SER A 121 9.77 -3.22 -19.14
C SER A 121 10.55 -3.26 -20.43
N TYR A 122 10.83 -2.09 -21.00
CA TYR A 122 11.66 -1.94 -22.19
C TYR A 122 12.88 -1.06 -21.87
N THR A 123 14.07 -1.65 -21.94
CA THR A 123 15.35 -0.98 -21.72
C THR A 123 15.70 -0.17 -22.97
N ILE A 124 15.66 1.16 -22.90
CA ILE A 124 15.98 2.09 -23.98
C ILE A 124 17.51 2.29 -24.03
N THR A 125 18.12 2.54 -22.87
CA THR A 125 19.57 2.58 -22.65
C THR A 125 19.88 1.86 -21.35
N PRO A 126 21.16 1.54 -21.04
CA PRO A 126 21.51 0.92 -19.75
C PRO A 126 20.96 1.68 -18.53
N GLU A 127 20.82 3.01 -18.64
CA GLU A 127 20.32 3.88 -17.59
C GLU A 127 18.83 4.14 -17.65
N THR A 128 18.16 3.90 -18.80
CA THR A 128 16.79 4.34 -19.03
C THR A 128 15.88 3.19 -19.39
N THR A 129 14.84 2.97 -18.61
CA THR A 129 13.83 1.92 -18.83
C THR A 129 12.44 2.54 -18.90
N LEU A 130 11.70 2.22 -19.94
CA LEU A 130 10.28 2.49 -20.06
C LEU A 130 9.50 1.29 -19.53
N GLN A 131 8.51 1.54 -18.67
CA GLN A 131 7.61 0.51 -18.17
C GLN A 131 6.17 0.88 -18.51
N PHE A 132 5.33 -0.12 -18.80
CA PHE A 132 3.93 0.08 -19.16
C PHE A 132 3.06 -1.04 -18.58
N GLY A 133 1.94 -0.66 -17.98
CA GLY A 133 1.00 -1.59 -17.36
C GLY A 133 0.59 -1.18 -15.94
N ARG A 134 0.30 -2.19 -15.11
CA ARG A 134 -0.11 -2.02 -13.72
C ARG A 134 1.08 -2.04 -12.79
N LYS A 135 1.24 -0.97 -12.00
CA LYS A 135 2.33 -0.80 -11.03
C LYS A 135 1.82 -0.21 -9.72
N ARG A 136 2.68 -0.24 -8.69
CA ARG A 136 2.45 0.50 -7.45
C ARG A 136 2.73 1.99 -7.63
N LEU A 137 1.91 2.81 -6.96
CA LEU A 137 2.19 4.23 -6.77
C LEU A 137 3.33 4.37 -5.76
N PRO A 138 4.41 5.10 -6.11
CA PRO A 138 5.54 5.28 -5.21
C PRO A 138 5.24 6.37 -4.17
N LEU A 139 4.25 6.15 -3.30
CA LEU A 139 3.87 7.12 -2.27
C LEU A 139 4.87 7.16 -1.12
N PHE A 140 5.41 6.00 -0.72
CA PHE A 140 6.30 5.80 0.42
C PHE A 140 7.46 4.90 0.05
N TYR A 141 8.46 4.81 0.92
CA TYR A 141 9.66 4.02 0.70
C TYR A 141 9.37 2.54 0.40
N TYR A 142 8.51 1.92 1.22
CA TYR A 142 8.14 0.50 1.06
C TYR A 142 6.93 0.26 0.14
N SER A 143 6.47 1.27 -0.62
CA SER A 143 5.29 1.11 -1.47
C SER A 143 5.38 -0.08 -2.41
N GLU A 144 6.53 -0.31 -3.04
CA GLU A 144 6.71 -1.43 -3.98
C GLU A 144 6.76 -2.79 -3.28
N THR A 145 7.22 -2.85 -2.03
CA THR A 145 7.40 -4.10 -1.26
C THR A 145 6.38 -4.29 -0.14
N GLN A 146 5.36 -3.43 -0.03
CA GLN A 146 4.41 -3.44 1.10
C GLN A 146 3.67 -4.76 1.31
N ASP A 147 3.63 -5.64 0.31
CA ASP A 147 3.04 -6.97 0.44
C ASP A 147 4.04 -8.04 0.89
N VAL A 148 5.34 -7.77 0.80
CA VAL A 148 6.40 -8.71 1.16
C VAL A 148 6.81 -8.47 2.61
N GLY A 149 6.19 -9.15 3.55
CA GLY A 149 6.41 -8.94 5.00
C GLY A 149 7.88 -8.99 5.39
N PHE A 150 8.62 -9.94 4.84
CA PHE A 150 10.07 -10.09 5.09
C PHE A 150 10.91 -8.85 4.74
N SER A 151 10.44 -7.99 3.81
CA SER A 151 11.19 -6.82 3.32
C SER A 151 11.26 -5.63 4.29
N PHE A 152 10.51 -5.64 5.37
CA PHE A 152 10.45 -4.56 6.35
C PHE A 152 10.40 -5.07 7.79
N PRO A 153 10.72 -4.24 8.79
CA PRO A 153 10.83 -4.66 10.17
C PRO A 153 9.52 -5.01 10.87
N TRP A 154 8.42 -4.36 10.50
CA TRP A 154 7.12 -4.45 11.17
C TRP A 154 6.35 -5.73 10.78
N VAL A 155 5.37 -6.11 11.61
CA VAL A 155 4.33 -7.06 11.20
C VAL A 155 3.44 -6.43 10.13
N HIS A 156 3.03 -5.19 10.35
CA HIS A 156 2.37 -4.32 9.38
C HIS A 156 3.00 -2.93 9.39
N LEU A 157 3.10 -2.35 8.21
CA LEU A 157 3.61 -0.98 8.03
C LEU A 157 2.74 0.02 8.80
N PRO A 158 3.30 1.15 9.31
CA PRO A 158 2.53 2.14 10.05
C PRO A 158 1.32 2.63 9.24
N PRO A 159 0.07 2.27 9.64
CA PRO A 159 -1.11 2.53 8.82
C PRO A 159 -1.43 4.02 8.71
N GLN A 160 -0.89 4.86 9.59
CA GLN A 160 -1.00 6.32 9.51
C GLN A 160 -0.32 6.90 8.27
N THR A 161 0.74 6.23 7.78
CA THR A 161 1.47 6.62 6.58
C THR A 161 1.04 5.80 5.37
N TYR A 162 0.98 4.47 5.46
CA TYR A 162 0.78 3.56 4.32
C TYR A 162 -0.69 3.31 3.92
N GLY A 163 -1.65 3.87 4.65
CA GLY A 163 -3.08 3.64 4.43
C GLY A 163 -3.73 4.60 3.43
N TRP A 164 -3.72 4.29 2.12
CA TRP A 164 -4.27 5.17 1.07
C TRP A 164 -5.29 4.45 0.18
N GLU A 165 -6.24 5.24 -0.39
CA GLU A 165 -7.32 4.74 -1.26
C GLU A 165 -6.78 4.04 -2.51
N ALA A 166 -5.82 4.64 -3.19
CA ALA A 166 -5.17 4.07 -4.36
C ALA A 166 -3.70 3.80 -4.06
N VAL A 167 -3.30 2.57 -4.19
CA VAL A 167 -1.90 2.11 -4.01
C VAL A 167 -1.27 1.64 -5.32
N ASN A 168 -2.07 1.48 -6.38
CA ASN A 168 -1.65 1.06 -7.71
C ASN A 168 -2.08 2.08 -8.76
N TYR A 169 -1.52 1.97 -9.95
CA TYR A 169 -1.99 2.66 -11.16
C TYR A 169 -1.73 1.80 -12.41
N ASN A 170 -2.50 2.08 -13.44
CA ASN A 170 -2.30 1.54 -14.78
C ASN A 170 -1.82 2.67 -15.68
N GLY A 171 -0.65 2.52 -16.29
CA GLY A 171 -0.07 3.61 -17.04
C GLY A 171 1.32 3.37 -17.61
N LEU A 172 2.07 4.45 -17.75
CA LEU A 172 3.45 4.47 -18.22
C LEU A 172 4.35 5.02 -17.12
N ASN A 173 5.58 4.52 -17.11
CA ASN A 173 6.60 4.90 -16.16
C ASN A 173 7.96 4.93 -16.85
N LEU A 174 8.70 6.01 -16.67
CA LEU A 174 10.07 6.16 -17.16
C LEU A 174 11.02 6.23 -15.99
N LEU A 175 11.90 5.25 -15.90
CA LEU A 175 12.98 5.18 -14.91
C LEU A 175 14.29 5.62 -15.55
N HIS A 176 15.00 6.54 -14.91
CA HIS A 176 16.35 6.93 -15.32
C HIS A 176 17.29 6.85 -14.12
N LYS A 177 18.33 6.02 -14.24
CA LYS A 177 19.39 5.85 -13.24
C LYS A 177 20.58 6.70 -13.64
N GLY A 178 21.24 7.32 -12.67
CA GLY A 178 22.40 8.15 -12.89
C GLY A 178 23.23 8.33 -11.64
N HIS A 179 24.16 9.29 -11.68
CA HIS A 179 25.01 9.64 -10.55
C HIS A 179 25.14 11.15 -10.42
N LEU A 180 25.21 11.64 -9.20
CA LEU A 180 25.54 13.02 -8.86
C LEU A 180 26.76 13.00 -7.94
N GLY A 181 27.96 13.08 -8.54
CA GLY A 181 29.20 12.81 -7.82
C GLY A 181 29.23 11.34 -7.36
N SER A 182 29.41 11.12 -6.05
CA SER A 182 29.40 9.78 -5.44
C SER A 182 27.99 9.24 -5.14
N TRP A 183 26.93 10.05 -5.32
CA TRP A 183 25.55 9.65 -5.06
C TRP A 183 24.96 8.92 -6.26
N ALA A 184 24.39 7.75 -6.05
CA ALA A 184 23.54 7.12 -7.03
C ALA A 184 22.16 7.81 -7.03
N THR A 185 21.59 7.99 -8.23
CA THR A 185 20.31 8.68 -8.39
C THR A 185 19.33 7.83 -9.20
N THR A 186 18.04 7.91 -8.87
CA THR A 186 16.97 7.36 -9.69
C THR A 186 15.88 8.40 -9.84
N LEU A 187 15.58 8.78 -11.07
CA LEU A 187 14.40 9.56 -11.42
C LEU A 187 13.33 8.61 -11.96
N ASN A 188 12.17 8.63 -11.36
CA ASN A 188 11.01 7.86 -11.74
C ASN A 188 9.88 8.83 -12.09
N THR A 189 9.46 8.92 -13.36
CA THR A 189 8.31 9.73 -13.80
C THR A 189 7.19 8.81 -14.25
N PHE A 190 5.96 9.13 -13.90
CA PHE A 190 4.83 8.25 -14.18
C PHE A 190 3.54 9.01 -14.52
N VAL A 191 2.73 8.38 -15.36
CA VAL A 191 1.38 8.85 -15.72
C VAL A 191 0.42 7.67 -15.79
N GLY A 192 -0.85 7.90 -15.41
CA GLY A 192 -1.83 6.81 -15.48
C GLY A 192 -3.15 7.12 -14.80
N SER A 193 -3.84 6.06 -14.44
CA SER A 193 -5.10 6.10 -13.70
C SER A 193 -5.29 4.80 -12.89
N GLU A 194 -6.15 4.84 -11.90
CA GLU A 194 -6.60 3.66 -11.15
C GLU A 194 -8.11 3.69 -10.96
N LEU A 195 -8.72 2.52 -11.09
CA LEU A 195 -10.12 2.28 -10.76
C LEU A 195 -10.20 1.11 -9.78
N ARG A 196 -10.52 1.41 -8.54
CA ARG A 196 -10.79 0.40 -7.51
C ARG A 196 -12.29 0.19 -7.39
N ARG A 197 -12.75 -0.97 -7.85
CA ARG A 197 -14.15 -1.36 -7.70
C ARG A 197 -14.38 -1.93 -6.31
N ASN A 198 -15.51 -1.53 -5.70
CA ASN A 198 -15.86 -1.95 -4.35
C ASN A 198 -14.65 -1.81 -3.40
N ASP A 199 -14.12 -0.58 -3.34
CA ASP A 199 -12.85 -0.26 -2.72
C ASP A 199 -12.84 -0.57 -1.22
N PRO A 200 -11.96 -1.49 -0.75
CA PRO A 200 -11.90 -1.84 0.67
C PRO A 200 -11.59 -0.66 1.60
N TYR A 201 -10.81 0.33 1.13
CA TYR A 201 -10.52 1.54 1.91
C TYR A 201 -11.82 2.21 2.40
N GLN A 202 -12.86 2.22 1.57
CA GLN A 202 -14.14 2.85 1.91
C GLN A 202 -14.89 2.11 3.03
N TYR A 203 -14.60 0.83 3.26
CA TYR A 203 -15.21 0.07 4.37
C TYR A 203 -14.82 0.63 5.74
N ILE A 204 -13.64 1.24 5.85
CA ILE A 204 -13.18 1.88 7.08
C ILE A 204 -14.13 3.01 7.49
N TYR A 205 -14.62 3.77 6.51
CA TYR A 205 -15.41 4.99 6.74
C TYR A 205 -16.92 4.76 6.67
N SER A 206 -17.34 3.86 5.80
CA SER A 206 -18.78 3.62 5.52
C SER A 206 -19.29 2.28 6.06
N GLY A 207 -18.37 1.38 6.48
CA GLY A 207 -18.67 0.02 6.87
C GLY A 207 -18.80 -0.94 5.67
N LYS A 208 -18.68 -2.24 5.93
CA LYS A 208 -18.68 -3.30 4.91
C LYS A 208 -19.99 -3.39 4.09
N LYS A 209 -21.03 -2.69 4.50
CA LYS A 209 -22.35 -2.72 3.83
C LYS A 209 -22.40 -1.86 2.57
N TYR A 210 -21.52 -0.89 2.45
CA TYR A 210 -21.56 0.09 1.37
C TYR A 210 -20.51 -0.24 0.32
N ARG A 211 -20.94 -0.35 -0.94
CA ARG A 211 -20.09 -0.61 -2.09
C ARG A 211 -19.77 0.70 -2.78
N ILE A 212 -18.54 1.14 -2.63
CA ILE A 212 -18.05 2.40 -3.22
C ILE A 212 -16.91 2.08 -4.17
N ASP A 213 -17.03 2.50 -5.42
CA ASP A 213 -15.93 2.51 -6.37
C ASP A 213 -15.15 3.81 -6.22
N THR A 214 -13.82 3.73 -6.24
CA THR A 214 -12.92 4.89 -6.20
C THR A 214 -12.13 4.97 -7.51
N GLU A 215 -12.14 6.13 -8.16
CA GLU A 215 -11.33 6.41 -9.35
C GLU A 215 -10.31 7.51 -9.06
N TRP A 216 -9.04 7.23 -9.35
CA TRP A 216 -7.99 8.24 -9.50
C TRP A 216 -7.63 8.35 -10.97
N SER A 217 -7.92 9.48 -11.60
CA SER A 217 -7.64 9.76 -13.01
C SER A 217 -6.62 10.88 -13.14
N ASP A 218 -6.04 10.99 -14.34
CA ASP A 218 -5.06 12.03 -14.69
C ASP A 218 -3.89 12.05 -13.69
N ILE A 219 -3.43 10.86 -13.26
CA ILE A 219 -2.25 10.72 -12.43
C ILE A 219 -1.04 11.15 -13.25
N ILE A 220 -0.28 12.09 -12.72
CA ILE A 220 1.05 12.47 -13.20
C ILE A 220 1.93 12.76 -12.00
N GLY A 221 3.12 12.19 -11.99
CA GLY A 221 4.03 12.37 -10.86
C GLY A 221 5.48 12.08 -11.21
N ALA A 222 6.33 12.43 -10.28
CA ALA A 222 7.76 12.15 -10.31
C ALA A 222 8.27 11.84 -8.90
N GLU A 223 9.23 10.95 -8.83
CA GLU A 223 9.97 10.57 -7.66
C GLU A 223 11.45 10.70 -7.95
N TYR A 224 12.21 11.22 -7.02
CA TYR A 224 13.65 11.30 -7.10
C TYR A 224 14.28 10.68 -5.87
N LEU A 225 15.11 9.67 -6.09
CA LEU A 225 15.83 8.93 -5.09
C LEU A 225 17.31 9.27 -5.18
N LEU A 226 17.95 9.45 -4.02
CA LEU A 226 19.38 9.65 -3.84
C LEU A 226 19.89 8.64 -2.83
N SER A 227 20.94 7.89 -3.15
CA SER A 227 21.57 6.97 -2.20
C SER A 227 23.08 7.08 -2.22
N HIS A 228 23.68 7.02 -1.04
CA HIS A 228 25.13 7.00 -0.84
C HIS A 228 25.43 6.28 0.47
N ASP A 229 26.20 5.20 0.38
CA ASP A 229 26.59 4.34 1.51
C ASP A 229 25.37 3.95 2.37
N TRP A 230 25.28 4.48 3.58
CA TRP A 230 24.24 4.21 4.58
C TRP A 230 23.09 5.23 4.57
N ILE A 231 23.04 6.16 3.60
CA ILE A 231 22.02 7.20 3.49
C ILE A 231 21.22 7.00 2.20
N GLU A 232 19.89 6.98 2.33
CA GLU A 232 18.98 7.04 1.20
C GLU A 232 17.90 8.07 1.46
N GLY A 233 17.77 9.02 0.55
CA GLY A 233 16.78 10.09 0.58
C GLY A 233 15.88 10.03 -0.63
N ARG A 234 14.59 10.33 -0.43
CA ARG A 234 13.58 10.27 -1.46
C ARG A 234 12.63 11.45 -1.35
N VAL A 235 12.27 12.04 -2.49
CA VAL A 235 11.19 13.03 -2.60
C VAL A 235 10.26 12.65 -3.73
N MET A 236 8.96 12.91 -3.55
CA MET A 236 7.93 12.59 -4.53
C MET A 236 6.91 13.72 -4.64
N TYR A 237 6.49 14.01 -5.87
CA TYR A 237 5.34 14.84 -6.17
C TYR A 237 4.40 14.12 -7.12
N MET A 238 3.10 14.22 -6.84
CA MET A 238 2.07 13.68 -7.72
C MET A 238 0.84 14.58 -7.70
N GLN A 239 0.16 14.67 -8.83
CA GLN A 239 -1.20 15.21 -8.90
C GLN A 239 -2.13 14.21 -9.60
N SER A 240 -3.41 14.28 -9.24
CA SER A 240 -4.46 13.47 -9.86
C SER A 240 -5.82 14.12 -9.66
N LYS A 241 -6.86 13.48 -10.17
CA LYS A 241 -8.26 13.77 -9.85
C LYS A 241 -8.87 12.53 -9.23
N THR A 242 -9.61 12.69 -8.12
CA THR A 242 -10.35 11.60 -7.48
C THR A 242 -11.86 11.81 -7.58
N ARG A 243 -12.62 10.71 -7.64
CA ARG A 243 -14.07 10.68 -7.49
C ARG A 243 -14.52 9.31 -6.98
N ASN A 244 -15.67 9.29 -6.35
CA ASN A 244 -16.30 8.08 -5.85
C ASN A 244 -17.66 7.86 -6.53
N ASN A 245 -18.06 6.58 -6.63
CA ASN A 245 -19.37 6.14 -7.05
C ASN A 245 -19.95 5.25 -5.94
N ASP A 246 -20.93 5.76 -5.22
CA ASP A 246 -21.69 4.96 -4.27
C ASP A 246 -22.71 4.13 -5.07
N ILE A 247 -22.40 2.84 -5.24
CA ILE A 247 -23.19 1.91 -6.05
C ILE A 247 -24.57 1.69 -5.44
N ASP A 248 -24.65 1.66 -4.11
CA ASP A 248 -25.88 1.35 -3.40
C ASP A 248 -26.86 2.53 -3.37
N SER A 249 -26.36 3.76 -3.48
CA SER A 249 -27.20 4.96 -3.61
C SER A 249 -27.84 5.14 -5.00
N GLY A 250 -27.21 4.54 -6.03
CA GLY A 250 -27.67 4.69 -7.41
C GLY A 250 -27.40 6.08 -8.03
N ASN A 251 -26.73 6.99 -7.32
CA ASN A 251 -26.49 8.37 -7.77
C ASN A 251 -25.40 8.49 -8.85
N GLY A 252 -24.69 7.39 -9.14
CA GLY A 252 -23.60 7.39 -10.10
C GLY A 252 -22.32 8.07 -9.59
N TRP A 253 -21.43 8.41 -10.52
CA TRP A 253 -20.15 9.02 -10.20
C TRP A 253 -20.29 10.46 -9.72
N GLY A 254 -19.67 10.75 -8.58
CA GLY A 254 -19.50 12.13 -8.11
C GLY A 254 -18.54 12.94 -9.01
N PRO A 255 -18.45 14.26 -8.77
CA PRO A 255 -17.57 15.14 -9.54
C PRO A 255 -16.10 14.82 -9.30
N LYS A 256 -15.26 14.89 -10.37
CA LYS A 256 -13.80 14.76 -10.26
C LYS A 256 -13.22 15.95 -9.48
N LYS A 257 -12.43 15.65 -8.45
CA LYS A 257 -11.82 16.63 -7.55
C LYS A 257 -10.31 16.52 -7.60
N ARG A 258 -9.62 17.65 -7.86
CA ARG A 258 -8.16 17.69 -7.93
C ARG A 258 -7.53 17.44 -6.58
N GLN A 259 -6.46 16.67 -6.59
CA GLN A 259 -5.57 16.44 -5.43
C GLN A 259 -4.10 16.54 -5.85
N GLN A 260 -3.27 16.92 -4.90
CA GLN A 260 -1.82 17.01 -5.02
C GLN A 260 -1.20 16.36 -3.79
N LEU A 261 -0.13 15.60 -3.99
CA LEU A 261 0.57 14.85 -2.96
C LEU A 261 2.07 15.16 -3.05
N TRP A 262 2.69 15.38 -1.90
CA TRP A 262 4.13 15.57 -1.73
C TRP A 262 4.62 14.58 -0.68
N GLY A 263 5.57 13.73 -1.05
CA GLY A 263 6.17 12.75 -0.17
C GLY A 263 7.66 13.02 0.04
N ALA A 264 8.16 12.68 1.21
CA ALA A 264 9.59 12.63 1.48
C ALA A 264 9.88 11.46 2.42
N SER A 265 11.00 10.76 2.17
CA SER A 265 11.49 9.68 3.01
C SER A 265 13.00 9.81 3.19
N LEU A 266 13.49 9.48 4.38
CA LEU A 266 14.90 9.38 4.72
C LEU A 266 15.13 8.05 5.43
N MET A 267 16.06 7.26 4.89
CA MET A 267 16.50 5.98 5.47
C MET A 267 17.98 6.11 5.80
N LEU A 268 18.34 5.79 7.03
CA LEU A 268 19.71 5.80 7.51
C LEU A 268 20.03 4.43 8.11
N SER A 269 21.12 3.82 7.67
CA SER A 269 21.59 2.52 8.16
C SER A 269 23.07 2.52 8.51
N PRO A 270 23.55 3.45 9.39
CA PRO A 270 24.93 3.47 9.83
C PRO A 270 25.19 2.27 10.75
N ASP A 271 26.23 1.49 10.45
CA ASP A 271 26.57 0.26 11.17
C ASP A 271 25.36 -0.68 11.30
N ASP A 272 24.95 -0.97 12.55
CA ASP A 272 23.80 -1.84 12.85
C ASP A 272 22.47 -1.08 13.00
N TRP A 273 22.45 0.24 12.88
CA TRP A 273 21.24 1.04 13.09
C TRP A 273 20.33 1.04 11.87
N VAL A 274 19.04 1.08 12.12
CA VAL A 274 17.99 1.30 11.12
C VAL A 274 17.12 2.46 11.59
N ILE A 275 17.23 3.59 10.89
CA ILE A 275 16.48 4.80 11.21
C ILE A 275 15.68 5.20 9.97
N SER A 276 14.40 5.45 10.12
CA SER A 276 13.55 5.92 9.03
C SER A 276 12.69 7.09 9.45
N ALA A 277 12.49 8.01 8.52
CA ALA A 277 11.53 9.10 8.64
C ALA A 277 10.79 9.25 7.32
N GLU A 278 9.46 9.23 7.37
CA GLU A 278 8.62 9.39 6.19
C GLU A 278 7.52 10.41 6.44
N THR A 279 7.16 11.16 5.41
CA THR A 279 6.03 12.09 5.47
C THR A 279 5.32 12.18 4.14
N LEU A 280 4.00 12.38 4.20
CA LEU A 280 3.16 12.72 3.06
C LEU A 280 2.28 13.89 3.42
N LEU A 281 2.26 14.88 2.54
CA LEU A 281 1.35 16.02 2.58
C LEU A 281 0.40 15.92 1.40
N THR A 282 -0.88 16.17 1.62
CA THR A 282 -1.84 16.25 0.53
C THR A 282 -2.60 17.57 0.55
N ARG A 283 -3.04 17.99 -0.62
CA ARG A 283 -4.01 19.06 -0.79
C ARG A 283 -5.13 18.54 -1.65
N ARG A 284 -6.31 18.35 -1.04
CA ARG A 284 -7.50 17.82 -1.71
C ARG A 284 -8.56 18.92 -1.76
N LYS A 285 -9.01 19.28 -2.96
CA LYS A 285 -9.99 20.38 -3.14
C LYS A 285 -11.34 20.11 -2.47
N ALA A 286 -11.62 18.86 -2.12
CA ALA A 286 -12.89 18.46 -1.49
C ALA A 286 -12.85 18.29 0.01
N TYR A 287 -11.70 17.88 0.55
CA TYR A 287 -11.60 17.39 1.93
C TYR A 287 -10.58 18.14 2.77
N GLY A 288 -9.92 19.16 2.20
CA GLY A 288 -8.84 19.86 2.87
C GLY A 288 -7.48 19.19 2.62
N GLY A 289 -6.59 19.26 3.59
CA GLY A 289 -5.25 18.69 3.49
C GLY A 289 -5.01 17.59 4.51
N ASP A 290 -4.27 16.58 4.10
CA ASP A 290 -3.81 15.52 4.98
C ASP A 290 -2.33 15.70 5.29
N PHE A 291 -1.94 15.26 6.47
CA PHE A 291 -0.56 15.10 6.88
C PHE A 291 -0.40 13.73 7.50
N ALA A 292 0.51 12.96 6.94
CA ALA A 292 0.94 11.67 7.47
C ALA A 292 2.44 11.72 7.74
N ALA A 293 2.91 11.19 8.86
CA ALA A 293 4.33 11.06 9.14
C ALA A 293 4.60 9.88 10.07
N SER A 294 5.75 9.24 9.87
CA SER A 294 6.30 8.24 10.77
C SER A 294 7.79 8.45 10.99
N PHE A 295 8.25 8.08 12.16
CA PHE A 295 9.66 8.01 12.52
C PHE A 295 9.93 6.70 13.24
N SER A 296 10.98 6.01 12.85
CA SER A 296 11.36 4.73 13.43
C SER A 296 12.85 4.67 13.70
N ILE A 297 13.20 3.99 14.78
CA ILE A 297 14.59 3.71 15.13
C ILE A 297 14.70 2.29 15.68
N GLY A 298 15.60 1.50 15.11
CA GLY A 298 15.93 0.16 15.53
C GLY A 298 17.41 -0.11 15.40
N ARG A 299 17.86 -1.24 15.93
CA ARG A 299 19.24 -1.69 15.82
C ARG A 299 19.32 -3.21 15.72
N HIS A 300 20.18 -3.71 14.86
CA HIS A 300 20.51 -5.12 14.79
C HIS A 300 21.45 -5.55 15.93
N PHE A 301 21.12 -6.67 16.55
CA PHE A 301 21.94 -7.39 17.53
C PHE A 301 21.97 -8.85 17.10
N ASP A 302 22.94 -9.21 16.27
CA ASP A 302 23.00 -10.50 15.59
C ASP A 302 21.70 -10.74 14.79
N ARG A 303 20.85 -11.68 15.20
CA ARG A 303 19.57 -12.02 14.56
C ARG A 303 18.38 -11.23 15.10
N TRP A 304 18.56 -10.45 16.13
CA TRP A 304 17.49 -9.67 16.77
C TRP A 304 17.51 -8.23 16.29
N MET A 305 16.35 -7.67 16.05
CA MET A 305 16.18 -6.25 15.74
C MET A 305 14.98 -5.65 16.50
N PRO A 306 15.18 -5.13 17.70
CA PRO A 306 14.19 -4.26 18.34
C PRO A 306 14.09 -2.92 17.59
N MET A 307 12.84 -2.43 17.46
CA MET A 307 12.54 -1.15 16.82
C MET A 307 11.37 -0.46 17.54
N VAL A 308 11.43 0.85 17.61
CA VAL A 308 10.33 1.72 18.05
C VAL A 308 9.92 2.61 16.90
N THR A 309 8.62 2.76 16.70
CA THR A 309 8.02 3.64 15.69
C THR A 309 7.00 4.57 16.34
N VAL A 310 7.01 5.83 15.92
CA VAL A 310 5.94 6.79 16.22
C VAL A 310 5.35 7.25 14.89
N ALA A 311 4.04 7.11 14.76
CA ALA A 311 3.32 7.50 13.54
C ALA A 311 2.15 8.43 13.86
N LYS A 312 1.85 9.33 12.92
CA LYS A 312 0.78 10.31 13.07
C LYS A 312 0.10 10.58 11.74
N TYR A 313 -1.22 10.64 11.80
CA TYR A 313 -2.07 11.12 10.71
C TYR A 313 -2.99 12.24 11.20
N ARG A 314 -3.23 13.22 10.34
CA ARG A 314 -4.25 14.24 10.55
C ARG A 314 -4.84 14.69 9.22
N GLN A 315 -6.15 14.86 9.21
CA GLN A 315 -6.92 15.48 8.14
C GLN A 315 -7.88 16.53 8.74
N ASN A 316 -8.08 17.61 8.02
CA ASN A 316 -9.15 18.56 8.28
C ASN A 316 -10.15 18.47 7.14
N VAL A 317 -11.38 18.04 7.42
CA VAL A 317 -12.44 17.87 6.43
C VAL A 317 -13.41 19.01 6.51
N ASN A 318 -13.51 19.80 5.43
CA ASN A 318 -14.54 20.81 5.25
C ASN A 318 -15.57 20.25 4.27
N ILE A 319 -16.75 19.88 4.76
CA ILE A 319 -17.84 19.40 3.90
C ILE A 319 -18.48 20.56 3.18
N ASN A 320 -18.80 21.64 3.90
CA ASN A 320 -19.26 22.92 3.37
C ASN A 320 -18.58 24.07 4.12
N GLU A 321 -18.52 25.25 3.52
CA GLU A 321 -17.89 26.43 4.16
C GLU A 321 -18.59 26.86 5.47
N SER A 322 -19.87 26.52 5.63
CA SER A 322 -20.67 26.83 6.83
C SER A 322 -20.61 25.77 7.92
N ASP A 323 -20.06 24.59 7.65
CA ASP A 323 -20.06 23.48 8.59
C ASP A 323 -18.81 23.53 9.49
N PRO A 324 -18.88 23.02 10.73
CA PRO A 324 -17.71 22.87 11.56
C PRO A 324 -16.70 21.93 10.90
N VAL A 325 -15.42 22.31 10.89
CA VAL A 325 -14.33 21.48 10.37
C VAL A 325 -14.27 20.18 11.14
N LEU A 326 -14.54 19.08 10.47
CA LEU A 326 -14.32 17.76 11.03
C LEU A 326 -12.81 17.44 11.01
N LYS A 327 -12.31 16.86 12.10
CA LYS A 327 -10.88 16.53 12.26
C LYS A 327 -10.74 15.04 12.42
N GLU A 328 -10.02 14.42 11.50
CA GLU A 328 -9.52 13.06 11.66
C GLU A 328 -8.08 13.11 12.18
N ARG A 329 -7.77 12.37 13.23
CA ARG A 329 -6.45 12.38 13.88
C ARG A 329 -6.15 11.03 14.51
N HIS A 330 -5.06 10.43 14.08
CA HIS A 330 -4.57 9.18 14.63
C HIS A 330 -3.12 9.34 15.05
N THR A 331 -2.75 8.74 16.15
CA THR A 331 -1.36 8.57 16.57
C THR A 331 -1.16 7.15 17.01
N ASP A 332 0.00 6.62 16.70
CA ASP A 332 0.41 5.31 17.15
C ASP A 332 1.85 5.32 17.65
N VAL A 333 2.12 4.48 18.65
CA VAL A 333 3.46 4.15 19.12
C VAL A 333 3.58 2.64 19.10
N SER A 334 4.43 2.13 18.22
CA SER A 334 4.66 0.70 18.05
C SER A 334 6.03 0.30 18.59
N PHE A 335 6.07 -0.85 19.24
CA PHE A 335 7.32 -1.56 19.56
C PHE A 335 7.34 -2.87 18.77
N VAL A 336 8.42 -3.10 18.05
CA VAL A 336 8.63 -4.31 17.25
C VAL A 336 9.89 -5.03 17.74
N LEU A 337 9.81 -6.35 17.77
CA LEU A 337 10.97 -7.23 17.92
C LEU A 337 10.94 -8.23 16.76
N ARG A 338 11.90 -8.09 15.85
CA ARG A 338 12.14 -9.03 14.75
C ARG A 338 13.25 -10.00 15.12
N TYR A 339 13.10 -11.26 14.73
CA TYR A 339 14.11 -12.31 14.84
C TYR A 339 14.30 -13.00 13.50
N ASP A 340 15.47 -12.86 12.89
CA ASP A 340 15.81 -13.48 11.61
C ASP A 340 16.12 -14.96 11.82
N LEU A 341 15.21 -15.84 11.36
CA LEU A 341 15.36 -17.30 11.42
C LEU A 341 16.40 -17.79 10.41
N THR A 342 16.26 -17.31 9.17
CA THR A 342 17.14 -17.62 8.03
C THR A 342 17.38 -16.36 7.20
N SER A 343 18.14 -16.44 6.13
CA SER A 343 18.33 -15.34 5.17
C SER A 343 17.05 -15.00 4.37
N SER A 344 15.98 -15.78 4.51
CA SER A 344 14.72 -15.60 3.76
C SER A 344 13.46 -15.74 4.63
N SER A 345 13.61 -15.82 5.97
CA SER A 345 12.47 -15.91 6.89
C SER A 345 12.75 -15.30 8.25
N ASP A 346 11.71 -14.72 8.83
CA ASP A 346 11.74 -14.11 10.16
C ASP A 346 10.47 -14.38 10.98
N ILE A 347 10.56 -14.11 12.28
CA ILE A 347 9.42 -13.99 13.18
C ILE A 347 9.43 -12.58 13.75
N LYS A 348 8.26 -11.96 13.83
CA LYS A 348 8.09 -10.63 14.40
C LYS A 348 7.02 -10.63 15.48
N VAL A 349 7.25 -9.84 16.51
CA VAL A 349 6.26 -9.50 17.54
C VAL A 349 6.13 -7.99 17.55
N GLN A 350 4.91 -7.48 17.41
CA GLN A 350 4.61 -6.05 17.42
C GLN A 350 3.54 -5.74 18.45
N LEU A 351 3.78 -4.68 19.21
CA LEU A 351 2.83 -4.11 20.17
C LEU A 351 2.54 -2.67 19.76
N ASP A 352 1.29 -2.40 19.43
CA ASP A 352 0.81 -1.09 19.03
C ASP A 352 -0.02 -0.44 20.13
N ASN A 353 0.08 0.87 20.23
CA ASN A 353 -0.71 1.70 21.13
C ASN A 353 -1.36 2.82 20.32
N TRP A 354 -2.44 2.46 19.68
CA TRP A 354 -3.23 3.32 18.80
C TRP A 354 -4.11 4.28 19.58
N ARG A 355 -4.17 5.52 19.11
CA ARG A 355 -5.07 6.55 19.65
C ARG A 355 -5.78 7.25 18.50
N ASP A 356 -7.09 7.03 18.43
CA ASP A 356 -7.96 7.82 17.57
C ASP A 356 -8.46 9.04 18.35
N GLN A 357 -8.06 10.21 17.88
CA GLN A 357 -8.39 11.53 18.43
C GLN A 357 -9.29 12.33 17.49
N SER A 358 -9.94 11.64 16.56
CA SER A 358 -10.88 12.22 15.61
C SER A 358 -12.11 12.80 16.31
N ASN A 359 -12.83 13.68 15.63
CA ASN A 359 -14.10 14.18 16.14
C ASN A 359 -15.06 13.02 16.41
N PRO A 360 -15.84 13.04 17.51
CA PRO A 360 -16.80 11.99 17.84
C PRO A 360 -17.86 11.70 16.76
N TRP A 361 -18.09 12.69 15.88
CA TRP A 361 -19.04 12.59 14.75
C TRP A 361 -18.50 11.81 13.54
N PHE A 362 -17.19 11.52 13.49
CA PHE A 362 -16.67 10.62 12.47
C PHE A 362 -17.21 9.22 12.71
N SER A 363 -17.83 8.64 11.68
CA SER A 363 -18.33 7.25 11.74
C SER A 363 -17.21 6.24 11.97
N SER A 364 -15.99 6.60 11.60
CA SER A 364 -14.75 5.83 11.76
C SER A 364 -13.94 6.19 13.02
N ASN A 365 -14.54 6.81 14.03
CA ASN A 365 -13.84 7.01 15.30
C ASN A 365 -13.80 5.69 16.09
N TYR A 366 -12.65 5.02 16.03
CA TYR A 366 -12.43 3.70 16.65
C TYR A 366 -11.91 3.76 18.08
N GLY A 367 -11.60 4.95 18.61
CA GLY A 367 -11.18 5.13 20.01
C GLY A 367 -9.72 4.78 20.25
N TYR A 368 -9.43 4.13 21.38
CA TYR A 368 -8.09 3.70 21.78
C TYR A 368 -8.00 2.18 21.75
N SER A 369 -6.88 1.66 21.25
CA SER A 369 -6.60 0.22 21.25
C SER A 369 -5.14 -0.06 21.60
N LYS A 370 -4.92 -1.26 22.13
CA LYS A 370 -3.61 -1.89 22.25
C LYS A 370 -3.69 -3.21 21.52
N LEU A 371 -2.90 -3.36 20.49
CA LEU A 371 -2.86 -4.55 19.66
C LEU A 371 -1.53 -5.28 19.86
N LEU A 372 -1.59 -6.58 20.09
CA LEU A 372 -0.43 -7.46 20.00
C LEU A 372 -0.56 -8.32 18.76
N THR A 373 0.45 -8.29 17.90
CA THR A 373 0.55 -9.12 16.69
C THR A 373 1.84 -9.93 16.70
N ILE A 374 1.76 -11.11 16.10
CA ILE A 374 2.91 -11.97 15.84
C ILE A 374 2.80 -12.40 14.38
N SER A 375 3.92 -12.38 13.64
CA SER A 375 3.99 -12.93 12.29
C SER A 375 5.17 -13.88 12.10
N TYR A 376 4.99 -14.78 11.15
CA TYR A 376 6.05 -15.50 10.47
C TYR A 376 6.04 -15.06 9.01
N ASP A 377 7.16 -14.56 8.53
CA ASP A 377 7.34 -14.09 7.17
C ASP A 377 8.42 -14.89 6.45
N MET A 378 8.20 -15.20 5.17
CA MET A 378 9.21 -15.87 4.34
C MET A 378 9.12 -15.46 2.88
N VAL A 379 10.27 -15.55 2.21
CA VAL A 379 10.44 -15.45 0.75
C VAL A 379 11.06 -16.75 0.23
N PHE A 380 10.56 -17.30 -0.87
CA PHE A 380 10.97 -18.62 -1.42
C PHE A 380 10.94 -18.65 -2.94
#